data_c6694fea306a8e6c7cdb7dda78ec222e
#
_entry.id   c6694fea306a8e6c7cdb7dda78ec222e
#
_cell.length_a   1.000
_cell.length_b   1.000
_cell.length_c   1.000
_cell.angle_alpha   90.00
_cell.angle_beta   90.00
_cell.angle_gamma   90.00
#
_symmetry.space_group_name_H-M   'P 1'
#
loop_
_entity.id
_entity.type
_entity.pdbx_description
1 polymer ?
#
loop_
_entity_poly.entity_id
_entity_poly.type
_entity_poly.pdbx_seq_one_letter_code
_entity_poly.pdbx_strand_id
1 'polypeptide(L)'
;MAIRLSPNEQAIMELIWSAGRPLSRQEILEGTDGRSWNPASINLVLNNMLSKGILRITDQTVRYGRTYGATMPRCEYIAQYAEEVAKGNTQRDRTLDLAMCLVCRDGIDADTIAELEQMLEARRKELLAEGAPEEG
;
A
#
# COMPACT_ATOMS: atom_id res chain seq x y z
N MET A 1 -11.51 -7.32 5.17
CA MET A 1 -11.81 -5.90 5.36
C MET A 1 -10.58 -5.04 5.14
N ALA A 2 -10.72 -4.00 4.37
CA ALA A 2 -9.60 -3.09 4.16
C ALA A 2 -9.37 -2.22 5.39
N ILE A 3 -8.10 -1.93 5.64
CA ILE A 3 -7.70 -1.05 6.73
C ILE A 3 -7.98 0.39 6.31
N ARG A 4 -8.64 1.14 7.19
CA ARG A 4 -8.94 2.55 6.95
C ARG A 4 -7.95 3.43 7.68
N LEU A 5 -7.27 4.30 6.93
CA LEU A 5 -6.26 5.19 7.47
C LEU A 5 -6.76 6.63 7.47
N SER A 6 -6.49 7.34 8.57
CA SER A 6 -6.68 8.80 8.63
C SER A 6 -5.64 9.49 7.76
N PRO A 7 -5.81 10.79 7.43
CA PRO A 7 -4.80 11.52 6.67
C PRO A 7 -3.40 11.49 7.30
N ASN A 8 -3.32 11.57 8.62
CA ASN A 8 -2.02 11.49 9.30
C ASN A 8 -1.41 10.10 9.20
N GLU A 9 -2.23 9.07 9.35
CA GLU A 9 -1.77 7.69 9.20
C GLU A 9 -1.32 7.41 7.76
N GLN A 10 -2.05 7.93 6.79
CA GLN A 10 -1.70 7.80 5.38
C GLN A 10 -0.34 8.43 5.09
N ALA A 11 -0.07 9.62 5.66
CA ALA A 11 1.21 10.29 5.48
C ALA A 11 2.37 9.46 6.02
N ILE A 12 2.18 8.83 7.18
CA ILE A 12 3.19 7.95 7.76
C ILE A 12 3.45 6.73 6.87
N MET A 13 2.39 6.10 6.39
CA MET A 13 2.53 4.93 5.53
C MET A 13 3.22 5.27 4.21
N GLU A 14 2.86 6.39 3.60
CA GLU A 14 3.52 6.82 2.36
C GLU A 14 5.02 7.04 2.58
N LEU A 15 5.38 7.58 3.73
CA LEU A 15 6.79 7.77 4.08
C LEU A 15 7.52 6.43 4.21
N ILE A 16 6.93 5.48 4.92
CA ILE A 16 7.54 4.16 5.14
C ILE A 16 7.66 3.41 3.83
N TRP A 17 6.61 3.42 3.01
CA TRP A 17 6.64 2.76 1.71
C TRP A 17 7.69 3.37 0.79
N SER A 18 7.81 4.71 0.79
CA SER A 18 8.80 5.41 -0.04
C SER A 18 10.23 5.11 0.40
N ALA A 19 10.43 4.97 1.72
CA ALA A 19 11.75 4.66 2.26
C ALA A 19 12.22 3.25 1.90
N GLY A 20 11.28 2.33 1.71
CA GLY A 20 11.60 0.94 1.40
C GLY A 20 12.25 0.19 2.54
N ARG A 21 12.15 0.71 3.76
CA ARG A 21 12.73 0.11 4.97
C ARG A 21 11.94 0.55 6.20
N PRO A 22 12.07 -0.16 7.32
CA PRO A 22 11.48 0.30 8.57
C PRO A 22 12.08 1.64 9.01
N LEU A 23 11.28 2.44 9.69
CA LEU A 23 11.69 3.75 10.18
C LEU A 23 11.51 3.85 11.69
N SER A 24 12.38 4.60 12.35
CA SER A 24 12.23 4.92 13.76
C SER A 24 11.17 6.01 13.92
N ARG A 25 10.71 6.20 15.16
CA ARG A 25 9.78 7.28 15.48
C ARG A 25 10.35 8.64 15.08
N GLN A 26 11.64 8.86 15.36
CA GLN A 26 12.30 10.11 15.02
C GLN A 26 12.33 10.35 13.50
N GLU A 27 12.63 9.31 12.73
CA GLU A 27 12.63 9.42 11.28
C GLU A 27 11.22 9.71 10.74
N ILE A 28 10.20 9.15 11.36
CA ILE A 28 8.81 9.41 10.98
C ILE A 28 8.44 10.86 11.28
N LEU A 29 8.82 11.38 12.45
CA LEU A 29 8.58 12.77 12.80
C LEU A 29 9.25 13.72 11.82
N GLU A 30 10.51 13.48 11.51
CA GLU A 30 11.29 14.31 10.59
C GLU A 30 10.74 14.27 9.16
N GLY A 31 10.34 13.08 8.72
CA GLY A 31 9.82 12.89 7.36
C GLY A 31 8.41 13.43 7.16
N THR A 32 7.68 13.68 8.25
CA THR A 32 6.32 14.24 8.18
C THR A 32 6.29 15.68 8.71
N ASP A 33 7.38 16.38 8.56
CA ASP A 33 7.62 17.71 9.13
C ASP A 33 6.64 18.79 8.66
N GLY A 34 6.00 18.63 7.54
CA GLY A 34 4.98 19.59 7.08
C GLY A 34 3.65 19.50 7.83
N ARG A 35 3.53 18.60 8.81
CA ARG A 35 2.30 18.42 9.57
C ARG A 35 2.42 18.95 10.97
N SER A 36 1.31 19.47 11.47
CA SER A 36 1.26 20.11 12.80
C SER A 36 1.00 19.10 13.90
N TRP A 37 1.84 18.13 14.08
CA TRP A 37 1.70 17.26 15.22
C TRP A 37 2.89 17.33 16.15
N ASN A 38 2.58 17.21 17.44
CA ASN A 38 3.61 17.20 18.46
C ASN A 38 4.07 15.76 18.72
N PRO A 39 5.21 15.58 19.40
CA PRO A 39 5.74 14.24 19.68
C PRO A 39 4.81 13.34 20.50
N ALA A 40 3.94 13.90 21.33
CA ALA A 40 2.98 13.09 22.09
C ALA A 40 1.90 12.52 21.18
N SER A 41 1.45 13.29 20.20
CA SER A 41 0.44 12.83 19.25
C SER A 41 0.93 11.69 18.38
N ILE A 42 2.21 11.68 18.01
CA ILE A 42 2.74 10.63 17.14
C ILE A 42 2.65 9.25 17.80
N ASN A 43 2.86 9.17 19.11
CA ASN A 43 2.75 7.90 19.82
C ASN A 43 1.34 7.32 19.73
N LEU A 44 0.33 8.16 19.87
CA LEU A 44 -1.07 7.73 19.76
C LEU A 44 -1.36 7.24 18.34
N VAL A 45 -0.91 7.98 17.34
CA VAL A 45 -1.13 7.62 15.94
C VAL A 45 -0.45 6.28 15.62
N LEU A 46 0.81 6.11 16.03
CA LEU A 46 1.54 4.87 15.79
C LEU A 46 0.88 3.68 16.50
N ASN A 47 0.41 3.86 17.73
CA ASN A 47 -0.29 2.81 18.45
C ASN A 47 -1.59 2.42 17.76
N ASN A 48 -2.33 3.40 17.23
CA ASN A 48 -3.54 3.13 16.47
C ASN A 48 -3.22 2.32 15.20
N MET A 49 -2.13 2.66 14.53
CA MET A 49 -1.71 1.95 13.31
C MET A 49 -1.26 0.51 13.61
N LEU A 50 -0.59 0.32 14.75
CA LEU A 50 -0.25 -1.03 15.19
C LEU A 50 -1.50 -1.85 15.47
N SER A 51 -2.49 -1.24 16.13
CA SER A 51 -3.77 -1.90 16.42
C SER A 51 -4.53 -2.26 15.15
N LYS A 52 -4.46 -1.41 14.14
CA LYS A 52 -5.10 -1.67 12.85
C LYS A 52 -4.41 -2.77 12.05
N GLY A 53 -3.17 -3.11 12.41
CA GLY A 53 -2.42 -4.14 11.70
C GLY A 53 -1.72 -3.68 10.44
N ILE A 54 -1.63 -2.36 10.19
CA ILE A 54 -0.91 -1.82 9.02
C ILE A 54 0.58 -1.64 9.32
N LEU A 55 0.92 -1.41 10.58
CA LEU A 55 2.31 -1.30 11.05
C LEU A 55 2.67 -2.49 11.93
N ARG A 56 3.96 -2.80 11.94
CA ARG A 56 4.54 -3.76 12.86
C ARG A 56 5.83 -3.19 13.42
N ILE A 57 6.18 -3.63 14.62
CA ILE A 57 7.48 -3.30 15.23
C ILE A 57 8.48 -4.30 14.69
N THR A 58 9.55 -3.81 14.07
CA THR A 58 10.52 -4.67 13.39
C THR A 58 11.79 -4.90 14.19
N ASP A 59 12.14 -3.96 15.05
CA ASP A 59 13.35 -4.10 15.86
C ASP A 59 13.10 -3.53 17.25
N GLN A 60 13.08 -4.42 18.23
CA GLN A 60 12.91 -4.07 19.63
C GLN A 60 14.24 -4.09 20.38
N THR A 61 15.31 -4.52 19.74
CA THR A 61 16.61 -4.64 20.37
C THR A 61 17.43 -3.37 20.28
N VAL A 62 17.00 -2.41 19.49
CA VAL A 62 17.69 -1.14 19.31
C VAL A 62 17.61 -0.34 20.61
N ARG A 63 18.76 0.08 21.09
CA ARG A 63 18.90 0.77 22.36
C ARG A 63 18.10 2.07 22.46
N TYR A 64 17.82 2.72 21.34
CA TYR A 64 17.21 4.04 21.29
C TYR A 64 15.83 4.05 20.67
N GLY A 65 15.16 2.92 20.64
CA GLY A 65 13.80 2.87 20.21
C GLY A 65 13.49 1.81 19.19
N ARG A 66 12.21 1.75 18.90
CA ARG A 66 11.66 0.77 17.98
C ARG A 66 11.74 1.28 16.56
N THR A 67 11.79 0.37 15.60
CA THR A 67 11.52 0.69 14.22
C THR A 67 10.17 0.12 13.83
N TYR A 68 9.50 0.83 12.92
CA TYR A 68 8.16 0.49 12.47
C TYR A 68 8.20 0.18 10.98
N GLY A 69 7.65 -0.94 10.61
CA GLY A 69 7.59 -1.37 9.22
C GLY A 69 6.17 -1.59 8.77
N ALA A 70 5.95 -1.55 7.46
CA ALA A 70 4.65 -1.86 6.88
C ALA A 70 4.41 -3.35 6.93
N THR A 71 3.16 -3.76 7.17
CA THR A 71 2.77 -5.16 7.14
C THR A 71 2.46 -5.64 5.73
N MET A 72 2.30 -4.72 4.80
CA MET A 72 2.00 -5.04 3.41
C MET A 72 2.55 -3.96 2.49
N PRO A 73 2.83 -4.28 1.21
CA PRO A 73 3.23 -3.29 0.24
C PRO A 73 2.10 -2.29 -0.07
N ARG A 74 2.47 -1.13 -0.59
CA ARG A 74 1.51 -0.09 -0.94
C ARG A 74 0.44 -0.58 -1.92
N CYS A 75 0.84 -1.33 -2.93
CA CYS A 75 -0.11 -1.84 -3.93
C CYS A 75 -1.15 -2.79 -3.31
N GLU A 76 -0.73 -3.61 -2.35
CA GLU A 76 -1.65 -4.50 -1.65
C GLU A 76 -2.68 -3.71 -0.82
N TYR A 77 -2.21 -2.68 -0.12
CA TYR A 77 -3.10 -1.82 0.64
C TYR A 77 -4.15 -1.16 -0.26
N ILE A 78 -3.70 -0.59 -1.38
CA ILE A 78 -4.59 0.08 -2.33
C ILE A 78 -5.59 -0.90 -2.92
N ALA A 79 -5.13 -2.10 -3.28
CA ALA A 79 -6.00 -3.12 -3.85
C ALA A 79 -7.09 -3.55 -2.86
N GLN A 80 -6.74 -3.80 -1.60
CA GLN A 80 -7.72 -4.16 -0.58
C GLN A 80 -8.76 -3.07 -0.37
N TYR A 81 -8.30 -1.82 -0.32
CA TYR A 81 -9.19 -0.68 -0.16
C TYR A 81 -10.17 -0.56 -1.33
N ALA A 82 -9.65 -0.68 -2.55
CA ALA A 82 -10.46 -0.57 -3.76
C ALA A 82 -11.47 -1.73 -3.89
N GLU A 83 -11.06 -2.94 -3.51
CA GLU A 83 -11.94 -4.11 -3.58
C GLU A 83 -13.18 -3.98 -2.70
N GLU A 84 -13.15 -3.20 -1.62
CA GLU A 84 -14.33 -3.00 -0.78
C GLU A 84 -15.45 -2.29 -1.51
N VAL A 85 -15.13 -1.42 -2.44
CA VAL A 85 -16.14 -0.65 -3.18
C VAL A 85 -16.45 -1.25 -4.55
N ALA A 86 -15.64 -2.20 -5.01
CA ALA A 86 -15.83 -2.86 -6.29
C ALA A 86 -17.03 -3.83 -6.23
N LYS A 87 -17.70 -3.98 -7.37
CA LYS A 87 -18.82 -4.90 -7.49
C LYS A 87 -18.35 -6.26 -7.98
N GLY A 88 -18.90 -7.30 -7.41
CA GLY A 88 -18.63 -8.66 -7.84
C GLY A 88 -18.56 -9.63 -6.67
N ASN A 89 -18.88 -10.90 -6.95
CA ASN A 89 -18.90 -11.94 -5.94
C ASN A 89 -17.54 -12.61 -5.76
N THR A 90 -16.66 -12.47 -6.74
CA THR A 90 -15.32 -13.08 -6.69
C THR A 90 -14.26 -11.98 -6.79
N GLN A 91 -13.04 -12.30 -6.40
CA GLN A 91 -11.92 -11.39 -6.58
C GLN A 91 -11.74 -11.01 -8.05
N ARG A 92 -11.91 -12.00 -8.94
CA ARG A 92 -11.83 -11.76 -10.39
C ARG A 92 -12.84 -10.73 -10.84
N ASP A 93 -14.08 -10.88 -10.42
CA ASP A 93 -15.16 -9.97 -10.80
C ASP A 93 -14.89 -8.55 -10.30
N ARG A 94 -14.42 -8.41 -9.06
CA ARG A 94 -14.10 -7.10 -8.48
C ARG A 94 -12.92 -6.45 -9.19
N THR A 95 -11.91 -7.23 -9.57
CA THR A 95 -10.77 -6.72 -10.32
C THR A 95 -11.19 -6.19 -11.68
N LEU A 96 -12.04 -6.93 -12.38
CA LEU A 96 -12.54 -6.50 -13.70
C LEU A 96 -13.41 -5.25 -13.59
N ASP A 97 -14.24 -5.17 -12.55
CA ASP A 97 -15.07 -3.99 -12.30
C ASP A 97 -14.20 -2.74 -12.08
N LEU A 98 -13.18 -2.85 -11.23
CA LEU A 98 -12.26 -1.74 -10.97
C LEU A 98 -11.52 -1.31 -12.22
N ALA A 99 -11.00 -2.27 -12.97
CA ALA A 99 -10.28 -1.98 -14.21
C ALA A 99 -11.17 -1.25 -15.20
N MET A 100 -12.42 -1.71 -15.35
CA MET A 100 -13.39 -1.07 -16.24
C MET A 100 -13.64 0.38 -15.82
N CYS A 101 -13.86 0.60 -14.53
CA CYS A 101 -14.10 1.94 -14.01
C CYS A 101 -12.93 2.89 -14.25
N LEU A 102 -11.70 2.37 -14.12
CA LEU A 102 -10.51 3.19 -14.30
C LEU A 102 -10.24 3.51 -15.78
N VAL A 103 -10.48 2.55 -16.68
CA VAL A 103 -10.16 2.76 -18.10
C VAL A 103 -11.28 3.44 -18.89
N CYS A 104 -12.50 3.40 -18.37
CA CYS A 104 -13.65 3.99 -19.07
C CYS A 104 -14.00 5.40 -18.59
N ARG A 105 -13.25 5.94 -17.66
CA ARG A 105 -13.50 7.29 -17.14
C ARG A 105 -13.09 8.34 -18.16
N ASP A 106 -13.75 9.49 -18.10
CA ASP A 106 -13.40 10.63 -18.93
C ASP A 106 -11.98 11.12 -18.58
N GLY A 107 -11.25 11.56 -19.58
CA GLY A 107 -9.92 12.11 -19.39
C GLY A 107 -8.80 11.10 -19.52
N ILE A 108 -9.11 9.81 -19.67
CA ILE A 108 -8.07 8.82 -19.98
C ILE A 108 -7.67 8.97 -21.44
N ASP A 109 -6.38 8.93 -21.72
CA ASP A 109 -5.88 9.10 -23.08
C ASP A 109 -5.32 7.78 -23.64
N ALA A 110 -5.04 7.80 -24.94
CA ALA A 110 -4.54 6.61 -25.62
C ALA A 110 -3.15 6.20 -25.14
N ASP A 111 -2.33 7.16 -24.72
CA ASP A 111 -0.98 6.87 -24.21
C ASP A 111 -1.05 6.11 -22.89
N THR A 112 -1.98 6.49 -22.01
CA THR A 112 -2.21 5.78 -20.76
C THR A 112 -2.68 4.35 -21.02
N ILE A 113 -3.57 4.16 -22.00
CA ILE A 113 -4.02 2.83 -22.39
C ILE A 113 -2.84 1.99 -22.88
N ALA A 114 -1.96 2.57 -23.71
CA ALA A 114 -0.79 1.86 -24.23
C ALA A 114 0.14 1.40 -23.08
N GLU A 115 0.36 2.26 -22.10
CA GLU A 115 1.17 1.89 -20.94
C GLU A 115 0.52 0.78 -20.13
N LEU A 116 -0.80 0.85 -19.92
CA LEU A 116 -1.53 -0.21 -19.25
C LEU A 116 -1.41 -1.54 -19.97
N GLU A 117 -1.50 -1.53 -21.29
CA GLU A 117 -1.32 -2.74 -22.09
C GLU A 117 0.05 -3.36 -21.87
N GLN A 118 1.09 -2.54 -21.80
CA GLN A 118 2.45 -3.00 -21.53
C GLN A 118 2.59 -3.60 -20.14
N MET A 119 1.99 -2.95 -19.13
CA MET A 119 2.00 -3.46 -17.76
C MET A 119 1.28 -4.80 -17.66
N LEU A 120 0.13 -4.89 -18.31
CA LEU A 120 -0.68 -6.12 -18.31
C LEU A 120 0.07 -7.25 -18.98
N GLU A 121 0.72 -6.98 -20.10
CA GLU A 121 1.49 -8.01 -20.82
C GLU A 121 2.69 -8.47 -20.00
N ALA A 122 3.41 -7.55 -19.35
CA ALA A 122 4.54 -7.89 -18.49
C ALA A 122 4.09 -8.79 -17.33
N ARG A 123 2.98 -8.41 -16.68
CA ARG A 123 2.45 -9.19 -15.55
C ARG A 123 1.95 -10.56 -16.01
N ARG A 124 1.34 -10.62 -17.17
CA ARG A 124 0.86 -11.86 -17.75
C ARG A 124 2.02 -12.84 -17.98
N LYS A 125 3.12 -12.34 -18.50
CA LYS A 125 4.33 -13.17 -18.71
C LYS A 125 4.88 -13.70 -17.40
N GLU A 126 4.92 -12.87 -16.37
CA GLU A 126 5.36 -13.30 -15.04
C GLU A 126 4.49 -14.42 -14.49
N LEU A 127 3.18 -14.25 -14.59
CA LEU A 127 2.22 -15.25 -14.11
C LEU A 127 2.31 -16.55 -14.90
N LEU A 128 2.49 -16.48 -16.19
CA LEU A 128 2.64 -17.68 -17.01
C LEU A 128 3.95 -18.41 -16.70
N ALA A 129 5.01 -17.68 -16.42
CA ALA A 129 6.29 -18.26 -16.03
C ALA A 129 6.20 -18.95 -14.68
N GLU A 130 5.51 -18.32 -13.71
CA GLU A 130 5.29 -18.89 -12.37
C GLU A 130 4.39 -20.12 -12.41
N GLY A 131 3.36 -20.07 -13.25
CA GLY A 131 2.39 -21.14 -13.36
C GLY A 131 2.75 -22.22 -14.38
N ALA A 132 3.87 -22.05 -15.09
CA ALA A 132 4.28 -23.03 -16.08
C ALA A 132 4.62 -24.35 -15.38
N PRO A 133 4.02 -25.48 -15.81
CA PRO A 133 4.43 -26.74 -15.24
C PRO A 133 5.91 -26.97 -15.58
N GLU A 134 6.66 -27.41 -14.58
CA GLU A 134 8.03 -27.82 -14.84
C GLU A 134 7.96 -29.01 -15.76
N GLU A 135 8.38 -28.81 -16.98
CA GLU A 135 8.54 -29.92 -17.88
C GLU A 135 9.82 -30.63 -17.44
N GLY A 136 9.59 -31.65 -16.65
CA GLY A 136 10.68 -32.54 -16.28
C GLY A 136 11.07 -33.38 -17.46
#